data_c26d4323b19c2df95999cc00c5221f14
#
_entry.id   c26d4323b19c2df95999cc00c5221f14
#
_cell.length_a   1.000
_cell.length_b   1.000
_cell.length_c   1.000
_cell.angle_alpha   90.00
_cell.angle_beta   90.00
_cell.angle_gamma   90.00
#
_symmetry.space_group_name_H-M   'P 1'
#
loop_
_entity.id
_entity.type
_entity.pdbx_description
1 polymer ?
#
loop_
_entity_poly.entity_id
_entity_poly.type
_entity_poly.pdbx_seq_one_letter_code
_entity_poly.pdbx_strand_id
1 'polypeptide(L)'
;MLLDNHDSIDLPTFLSEYWQKKPLLLKNALPGFIDFLSPEELAGLACEESVESRIVFNTPNKWEVKNGPFAEREFTFLSEQDWTLLVQSVDHWVPEIKSLLQDTAFIPSWRVDDVMVSYAAQGGGVGPHFDYYDVFLVQGLGSRQWQLGKTCNSKTPLNTSSGLKILGDFIPDQTFELQTGDVLYVPAGMSHCGKAVEAGLCYSIGFRAPDVAELLAAYSHLANDTLPADLRYRDPVVEADAKPGEISSSTLQQVKVLMQHALDNEELLLQSFGCLMTEPRLPELLVTAEVELSPEQLIVHLQKGMQLSCNSASRFACHHRGDGLYFFVNGECLVLPNDHEKLAALNTELQSAVGRTLNLTPFQRNKSCIKLLVWLYNQGYLVETTE
;
A
#
# COMPACT_ATOMS: atom_id res chain seq x y z
N MET A 1 -18.88 -3.83 2.92
CA MET A 1 -17.95 -2.71 2.60
C MET A 1 -18.23 -1.54 3.53
N LEU A 2 -17.24 -0.69 3.79
CA LEU A 2 -17.37 0.47 4.71
C LEU A 2 -18.56 1.40 4.41
N LEU A 3 -18.95 1.49 3.16
CA LEU A 3 -20.03 2.38 2.72
C LEU A 3 -21.42 1.72 2.64
N ASP A 4 -21.50 0.39 2.66
CA ASP A 4 -22.77 -0.33 2.49
C ASP A 4 -23.71 -0.17 3.70
N ASN A 5 -23.15 0.10 4.87
CA ASN A 5 -23.89 0.25 6.12
C ASN A 5 -24.18 1.71 6.49
N HIS A 6 -23.91 2.65 5.57
CA HIS A 6 -24.02 4.08 5.84
C HIS A 6 -25.17 4.70 5.04
N ASP A 7 -26.29 5.00 5.70
CA ASP A 7 -27.47 5.64 5.08
C ASP A 7 -27.20 7.06 4.52
N SER A 8 -26.04 7.64 4.86
CA SER A 8 -25.75 9.05 4.57
C SER A 8 -24.92 9.28 3.30
N ILE A 9 -24.27 8.24 2.74
CA ILE A 9 -23.40 8.40 1.57
C ILE A 9 -23.28 7.09 0.80
N ASP A 10 -23.48 7.16 -0.50
CA ASP A 10 -23.27 6.04 -1.41
C ASP A 10 -21.85 6.06 -2.01
N LEU A 11 -21.44 4.94 -2.59
CA LEU A 11 -20.12 4.78 -3.21
C LEU A 11 -19.86 5.78 -4.36
N PRO A 12 -20.78 6.03 -5.31
CA PRO A 12 -20.59 7.05 -6.33
C PRO A 12 -20.31 8.44 -5.76
N THR A 13 -21.04 8.85 -4.74
CA THR A 13 -20.85 10.13 -4.05
C THR A 13 -19.49 10.18 -3.34
N PHE A 14 -19.12 9.11 -2.64
CA PHE A 14 -17.79 9.04 -2.01
C PHE A 14 -16.67 9.23 -3.05
N LEU A 15 -16.68 8.47 -4.12
CA LEU A 15 -15.64 8.52 -5.16
C LEU A 15 -15.62 9.87 -5.88
N SER A 16 -16.78 10.47 -6.14
CA SER A 16 -16.86 11.74 -6.87
C SER A 16 -16.58 12.97 -6.02
N GLU A 17 -16.93 12.95 -4.73
CA GLU A 17 -16.88 14.15 -3.89
C GLU A 17 -15.82 14.09 -2.77
N TYR A 18 -15.45 12.90 -2.28
CA TYR A 18 -14.58 12.75 -1.11
C TYR A 18 -13.22 12.18 -1.47
N TRP A 19 -13.17 11.12 -2.26
CA TRP A 19 -11.91 10.46 -2.60
C TRP A 19 -10.90 11.44 -3.21
N GLN A 20 -9.72 11.60 -2.56
CA GLN A 20 -8.64 12.52 -2.90
C GLN A 20 -9.03 14.02 -2.87
N LYS A 21 -10.09 14.39 -2.16
CA LYS A 21 -10.62 15.76 -2.15
C LYS A 21 -10.90 16.32 -0.76
N LYS A 22 -11.67 15.59 0.05
CA LYS A 22 -12.08 16.05 1.39
C LYS A 22 -12.26 14.88 2.36
N PRO A 23 -12.08 15.11 3.68
CA PRO A 23 -12.21 14.07 4.67
C PRO A 23 -13.67 13.66 4.85
N LEU A 24 -13.88 12.46 5.39
CA LEU A 24 -15.20 11.92 5.71
C LEU A 24 -15.14 11.10 7.00
N LEU A 25 -15.96 11.45 7.99
CA LEU A 25 -16.20 10.61 9.16
C LEU A 25 -17.39 9.71 8.89
N LEU A 26 -17.19 8.41 9.05
CA LEU A 26 -18.20 7.36 8.98
C LEU A 26 -18.43 6.81 10.39
N LYS A 27 -19.50 7.23 11.02
CA LYS A 27 -19.86 6.78 12.37
C LYS A 27 -20.42 5.36 12.31
N ASN A 28 -19.89 4.48 13.20
CA ASN A 28 -20.32 3.08 13.29
C ASN A 28 -20.31 2.35 11.92
N ALA A 29 -19.28 2.65 11.10
CA ALA A 29 -19.10 2.04 9.77
C ALA A 29 -18.86 0.53 9.86
N LEU A 30 -18.30 0.06 10.97
CA LEU A 30 -18.07 -1.34 11.30
C LEU A 30 -18.85 -1.72 12.58
N PRO A 31 -20.16 -1.99 12.48
CA PRO A 31 -20.97 -2.32 13.65
C PRO A 31 -20.47 -3.59 14.33
N GLY A 32 -20.25 -3.52 15.66
CA GLY A 32 -19.75 -4.66 16.42
C GLY A 32 -18.29 -5.02 16.12
N PHE A 33 -17.50 -4.07 15.66
CA PHE A 33 -16.07 -4.26 15.41
C PHE A 33 -15.37 -4.84 16.64
N ILE A 34 -14.59 -5.89 16.42
CA ILE A 34 -13.75 -6.53 17.40
C ILE A 34 -12.31 -6.44 16.89
N ASP A 35 -11.39 -6.03 17.77
CA ASP A 35 -9.99 -5.95 17.43
C ASP A 35 -9.42 -7.30 17.03
N PHE A 36 -8.55 -7.32 16.03
CA PHE A 36 -7.88 -8.51 15.51
C PHE A 36 -6.72 -8.97 16.40
N LEU A 37 -6.24 -8.08 17.23
CA LEU A 37 -5.14 -8.34 18.18
C LEU A 37 -5.30 -7.44 19.40
N SER A 38 -4.77 -7.92 20.51
CA SER A 38 -4.67 -7.14 21.75
C SER A 38 -3.47 -6.19 21.72
N PRO A 39 -3.42 -5.19 22.62
CA PRO A 39 -2.23 -4.36 22.80
C PRO A 39 -0.95 -5.14 23.09
N GLU A 40 -1.06 -6.25 23.84
CA GLU A 40 0.05 -7.15 24.19
C GLU A 40 0.56 -7.91 22.97
N GLU A 41 -0.31 -8.38 22.09
CA GLU A 41 0.07 -9.04 20.83
C GLU A 41 0.74 -8.04 19.87
N LEU A 42 0.25 -6.79 19.80
CA LEU A 42 0.90 -5.73 19.03
C LEU A 42 2.31 -5.42 19.58
N ALA A 43 2.47 -5.39 20.91
CA ALA A 43 3.77 -5.22 21.56
C ALA A 43 4.69 -6.42 21.28
N GLY A 44 4.15 -7.63 21.24
CA GLY A 44 4.89 -8.83 20.84
C GLY A 44 5.43 -8.74 19.43
N LEU A 45 4.62 -8.32 18.46
CA LEU A 45 5.08 -8.07 17.09
C LEU A 45 6.21 -7.04 17.05
N ALA A 46 6.16 -6.01 17.86
CA ALA A 46 7.20 -4.97 17.91
C ALA A 46 8.53 -5.45 18.51
N CYS A 47 8.59 -6.66 19.08
CA CYS A 47 9.81 -7.31 19.53
C CYS A 47 10.54 -8.10 18.45
N GLU A 48 9.88 -8.39 17.32
CA GLU A 48 10.42 -9.16 16.22
C GLU A 48 11.37 -8.32 15.35
N GLU A 49 12.53 -8.88 14.97
CA GLU A 49 13.54 -8.18 14.14
C GLU A 49 13.05 -7.83 12.74
N SER A 50 12.14 -8.65 12.18
CA SER A 50 11.57 -8.46 10.86
C SER A 50 10.40 -7.49 10.80
N VAL A 51 9.94 -6.99 11.97
CA VAL A 51 8.76 -6.12 12.06
C VAL A 51 9.19 -4.67 12.28
N GLU A 52 8.86 -3.81 11.31
CA GLU A 52 9.11 -2.36 11.45
C GLU A 52 8.19 -1.77 12.51
N SER A 53 8.79 -1.27 13.59
CA SER A 53 8.04 -0.67 14.70
C SER A 53 8.75 0.53 15.30
N ARG A 54 7.98 1.40 15.96
CA ARG A 54 8.52 2.55 16.69
C ARG A 54 7.61 2.97 17.83
N ILE A 55 8.18 3.48 18.89
CA ILE A 55 7.47 4.17 19.98
C ILE A 55 7.73 5.67 19.84
N VAL A 56 6.66 6.44 19.89
CA VAL A 56 6.68 7.90 19.91
C VAL A 56 6.27 8.37 21.31
N PHE A 57 7.12 9.14 21.97
CA PHE A 57 6.84 9.80 23.25
C PHE A 57 6.52 11.26 23.00
N ASN A 58 5.39 11.74 23.53
CA ASN A 58 4.94 13.13 23.42
C ASN A 58 4.92 13.80 24.77
N THR A 59 6.06 14.27 25.21
CA THR A 59 6.14 15.13 26.40
C THR A 59 5.76 16.60 26.05
N PRO A 60 5.35 17.45 27.01
CA PRO A 60 4.80 18.78 26.72
C PRO A 60 5.61 19.69 25.80
N ASN A 61 6.92 19.45 25.66
CA ASN A 61 7.81 20.28 24.84
C ASN A 61 8.75 19.47 23.93
N LYS A 62 8.59 18.14 23.85
CA LYS A 62 9.55 17.29 23.13
C LYS A 62 8.86 16.05 22.60
N TRP A 63 9.08 15.81 21.32
CA TRP A 63 8.80 14.53 20.66
C TRP A 63 10.07 13.71 20.66
N GLU A 64 9.95 12.44 21.00
CA GLU A 64 11.06 11.50 20.95
C GLU A 64 10.61 10.21 20.27
N VAL A 65 11.45 9.65 19.39
CA VAL A 65 11.17 8.41 18.66
C VAL A 65 12.21 7.38 19.05
N LYS A 66 11.74 6.19 19.36
CA LYS A 66 12.58 5.01 19.53
C LYS A 66 12.11 3.96 18.53
N ASN A 67 13.03 3.46 17.70
CA ASN A 67 12.73 2.39 16.75
C ASN A 67 12.93 1.02 17.38
N GLY A 68 12.14 0.04 16.94
CA GLY A 68 12.30 -1.37 17.27
C GLY A 68 13.52 -2.01 16.58
N PRO A 69 13.73 -3.32 16.80
CA PRO A 69 12.93 -4.17 17.68
C PRO A 69 13.09 -3.82 19.15
N PHE A 70 12.05 -4.09 19.94
CA PHE A 70 12.03 -3.80 21.38
C PHE A 70 12.25 -5.08 22.19
N ALA A 71 12.78 -4.94 23.41
CA ALA A 71 12.75 -6.03 24.38
C ALA A 71 11.44 -5.97 25.18
N GLU A 72 10.80 -7.10 25.46
CA GLU A 72 9.52 -7.18 26.22
C GLU A 72 9.55 -6.35 27.53
N ARG A 73 10.68 -6.40 28.25
CA ARG A 73 10.86 -5.63 29.49
C ARG A 73 10.73 -4.11 29.29
N GLU A 74 10.93 -3.59 28.09
CA GLU A 74 10.83 -2.15 27.85
C GLU A 74 9.41 -1.67 27.99
N PHE A 75 8.44 -2.49 27.59
CA PHE A 75 7.02 -2.18 27.73
C PHE A 75 6.57 -2.10 29.19
N THR A 76 7.24 -2.84 30.10
CA THR A 76 6.89 -2.81 31.54
C THR A 76 7.30 -1.51 32.25
N PHE A 77 8.15 -0.70 31.64
CA PHE A 77 8.61 0.59 32.16
C PHE A 77 7.95 1.79 31.52
N LEU A 78 7.05 1.56 30.53
CA LEU A 78 6.31 2.68 29.91
C LEU A 78 5.34 3.31 30.91
N SER A 79 5.18 4.64 30.78
CA SER A 79 4.16 5.36 31.53
C SER A 79 2.76 4.95 31.09
N GLU A 80 1.76 5.25 31.93
CA GLU A 80 0.35 5.05 31.54
C GLU A 80 -0.16 6.07 30.52
N GLN A 81 0.64 7.09 30.18
CA GLN A 81 0.23 8.23 29.36
C GLN A 81 1.33 8.70 28.41
N ASP A 82 0.88 9.43 27.35
CA ASP A 82 1.72 10.26 26.47
C ASP A 82 2.76 9.48 25.64
N TRP A 83 2.40 8.33 25.15
CA TRP A 83 3.19 7.57 24.18
C TRP A 83 2.30 6.78 23.21
N THR A 84 2.88 6.40 22.06
CA THR A 84 2.20 5.62 21.03
C THR A 84 3.18 4.61 20.45
N LEU A 85 2.81 3.33 20.44
CA LEU A 85 3.46 2.28 19.65
C LEU A 85 2.83 2.26 18.26
N LEU A 86 3.66 2.23 17.21
CA LEU A 86 3.25 2.02 15.82
C LEU A 86 3.97 0.78 15.29
N VAL A 87 3.21 -0.09 14.64
CA VAL A 87 3.72 -1.29 13.96
C VAL A 87 3.23 -1.25 12.51
N GLN A 88 4.17 -1.28 11.57
CA GLN A 88 3.88 -1.22 10.13
C GLN A 88 3.52 -2.58 9.57
N SER A 89 2.73 -2.60 8.52
CA SER A 89 2.43 -3.79 7.71
C SER A 89 1.92 -4.98 8.52
N VAL A 90 1.09 -4.72 9.53
CA VAL A 90 0.57 -5.77 10.44
C VAL A 90 -0.30 -6.80 9.69
N ASP A 91 -0.91 -6.41 8.58
CA ASP A 91 -1.66 -7.28 7.67
C ASP A 91 -0.81 -8.40 7.04
N HIS A 92 0.52 -8.29 7.07
CA HIS A 92 1.42 -9.34 6.62
C HIS A 92 1.67 -10.40 7.71
N TRP A 93 1.52 -10.02 8.98
CA TRP A 93 1.80 -10.85 10.16
C TRP A 93 0.55 -11.43 10.81
N VAL A 94 -0.58 -10.72 10.71
CA VAL A 94 -1.89 -11.09 11.26
C VAL A 94 -2.89 -11.20 10.11
N PRO A 95 -3.10 -12.41 9.54
CA PRO A 95 -3.91 -12.60 8.33
C PRO A 95 -5.36 -12.10 8.45
N GLU A 96 -5.91 -12.12 9.66
CA GLU A 96 -7.28 -11.69 9.97
C GLU A 96 -7.51 -10.20 9.67
N ILE A 97 -6.49 -9.36 9.83
CA ILE A 97 -6.53 -7.91 9.53
C ILE A 97 -6.84 -7.65 8.07
N LYS A 98 -6.53 -8.60 7.18
CA LYS A 98 -6.85 -8.48 5.75
C LYS A 98 -8.35 -8.38 5.46
N SER A 99 -9.19 -8.80 6.39
CA SER A 99 -10.64 -8.59 6.26
C SER A 99 -11.02 -7.11 6.18
N LEU A 100 -10.26 -6.21 6.83
CA LEU A 100 -10.44 -4.75 6.69
C LEU A 100 -10.18 -4.27 5.24
N LEU A 101 -9.27 -4.92 4.52
CA LEU A 101 -9.00 -4.58 3.12
C LEU A 101 -10.18 -4.92 2.20
N GLN A 102 -10.99 -5.92 2.55
CA GLN A 102 -12.22 -6.24 1.82
C GLN A 102 -13.25 -5.12 1.97
N ASP A 103 -13.26 -4.44 3.11
CA ASP A 103 -14.15 -3.31 3.36
C ASP A 103 -13.80 -2.07 2.52
N THR A 104 -12.56 -1.98 2.05
CA THR A 104 -12.08 -0.92 1.13
C THR A 104 -11.94 -1.40 -0.33
N ALA A 105 -12.47 -2.58 -0.69
CA ALA A 105 -12.30 -3.20 -2.02
C ALA A 105 -12.96 -2.42 -3.19
N PHE A 106 -13.64 -1.31 -2.92
CA PHE A 106 -14.07 -0.35 -3.93
C PHE A 106 -12.91 0.52 -4.48
N ILE A 107 -11.77 0.53 -3.81
CA ILE A 107 -10.51 1.06 -4.34
C ILE A 107 -9.70 -0.12 -4.89
N PRO A 108 -9.08 0.00 -6.08
CA PRO A 108 -8.29 -1.07 -6.66
C PRO A 108 -7.23 -1.61 -5.69
N SER A 109 -7.12 -2.92 -5.55
CA SER A 109 -6.24 -3.60 -4.59
C SER A 109 -4.76 -3.22 -4.73
N TRP A 110 -4.29 -2.93 -5.95
CA TRP A 110 -2.93 -2.47 -6.22
C TRP A 110 -2.61 -1.08 -5.63
N ARG A 111 -3.66 -0.32 -5.21
CA ARG A 111 -3.50 0.96 -4.50
C ARG A 111 -3.23 0.77 -3.00
N VAL A 112 -3.61 -0.35 -2.42
CA VAL A 112 -3.36 -0.61 -0.99
C VAL A 112 -1.86 -0.72 -0.74
N ASP A 113 -1.36 0.00 0.27
CA ASP A 113 0.03 -0.13 0.72
C ASP A 113 0.14 -1.16 1.83
N ASP A 114 -0.35 -0.85 3.00
CA ASP A 114 -0.37 -1.74 4.15
C ASP A 114 -1.45 -1.35 5.16
N VAL A 115 -1.58 -2.15 6.21
CA VAL A 115 -2.31 -1.79 7.42
C VAL A 115 -1.31 -1.58 8.55
N MET A 116 -1.07 -0.33 8.92
CA MET A 116 -0.34 0.02 10.14
C MET A 116 -1.30 -0.04 11.33
N VAL A 117 -0.88 -0.65 12.42
CA VAL A 117 -1.64 -0.63 13.69
C VAL A 117 -0.88 0.19 14.73
N SER A 118 -1.62 1.05 15.43
CA SER A 118 -1.07 1.83 16.53
C SER A 118 -1.83 1.58 17.82
N TYR A 119 -1.09 1.35 18.91
CA TYR A 119 -1.61 1.47 20.26
C TYR A 119 -1.14 2.80 20.86
N ALA A 120 -2.05 3.59 21.36
CA ALA A 120 -1.73 4.85 22.07
C ALA A 120 -2.23 4.78 23.49
N ALA A 121 -1.35 5.04 24.45
CA ALA A 121 -1.73 5.32 25.85
C ALA A 121 -2.56 6.62 25.91
N GLN A 122 -3.29 6.87 26.97
CA GLN A 122 -4.05 8.09 27.14
C GLN A 122 -3.14 9.32 26.90
N GLY A 123 -3.60 10.27 26.10
CA GLY A 123 -2.82 11.44 25.70
C GLY A 123 -1.80 11.19 24.60
N GLY A 124 -1.51 9.92 24.27
CA GLY A 124 -0.57 9.53 23.23
C GLY A 124 -0.99 9.98 21.81
N GLY A 125 -0.02 10.14 20.95
CA GLY A 125 -0.18 10.53 19.55
C GLY A 125 1.19 10.68 18.89
N VAL A 126 1.20 11.03 17.59
CA VAL A 126 2.44 11.21 16.80
C VAL A 126 2.68 12.66 16.40
N GLY A 127 1.85 13.58 16.91
CA GLY A 127 1.89 14.99 16.57
C GLY A 127 1.18 15.35 15.27
N PRO A 128 1.02 16.65 15.01
CA PRO A 128 0.40 17.13 13.78
C PRO A 128 1.33 16.90 12.59
N HIS A 129 0.84 16.23 11.58
CA HIS A 129 1.57 15.88 10.35
C HIS A 129 0.64 15.83 9.16
N PHE A 130 1.16 15.47 8.00
CA PHE A 130 0.40 15.11 6.81
C PHE A 130 1.14 14.03 6.03
N ASP A 131 0.40 13.24 5.28
CA ASP A 131 0.90 12.19 4.40
C ASP A 131 0.61 12.53 2.95
N TYR A 132 1.44 12.07 2.02
CA TYR A 132 1.22 12.24 0.58
C TYR A 132 0.30 11.17 -0.02
N TYR A 133 -0.33 10.36 0.84
CA TYR A 133 -1.24 9.28 0.45
C TYR A 133 -2.56 9.38 1.22
N ASP A 134 -3.57 8.70 0.69
CA ASP A 134 -4.88 8.59 1.30
C ASP A 134 -4.85 7.55 2.42
N VAL A 135 -5.63 7.73 3.48
CA VAL A 135 -5.71 6.78 4.58
C VAL A 135 -7.13 6.66 5.13
N PHE A 136 -7.55 5.42 5.45
CA PHE A 136 -8.69 5.17 6.32
C PHE A 136 -8.19 4.83 7.73
N LEU A 137 -8.68 5.55 8.71
CA LEU A 137 -8.37 5.39 10.13
C LEU A 137 -9.54 4.69 10.80
N VAL A 138 -9.40 3.41 11.09
CA VAL A 138 -10.41 2.58 11.75
C VAL A 138 -10.13 2.58 13.24
N GLN A 139 -11.05 3.07 14.06
CA GLN A 139 -10.92 3.04 15.51
C GLN A 139 -11.27 1.65 16.03
N GLY A 140 -10.30 1.01 16.68
CA GLY A 140 -10.49 -0.20 17.48
C GLY A 140 -10.77 0.13 18.95
N LEU A 141 -10.13 -0.57 19.87
CA LEU A 141 -10.22 -0.35 21.31
C LEU A 141 -10.05 1.13 21.68
N GLY A 142 -10.81 1.61 22.66
CA GLY A 142 -10.72 2.94 23.22
C GLY A 142 -11.30 4.03 22.32
N SER A 143 -10.82 5.25 22.51
CA SER A 143 -11.30 6.41 21.75
C SER A 143 -10.16 7.37 21.40
N ARG A 144 -10.29 8.03 20.25
CA ARG A 144 -9.26 8.95 19.74
C ARG A 144 -9.89 10.21 19.18
N GLN A 145 -9.36 11.36 19.58
CA GLN A 145 -9.69 12.64 18.97
C GLN A 145 -8.77 12.89 17.77
N TRP A 146 -9.36 13.13 16.62
CA TRP A 146 -8.67 13.54 15.41
C TRP A 146 -9.00 15.00 15.09
N GLN A 147 -7.96 15.79 14.93
CA GLN A 147 -8.03 17.16 14.47
C GLN A 147 -7.51 17.21 13.03
N LEU A 148 -8.27 17.82 12.14
CA LEU A 148 -7.92 18.01 10.74
C LEU A 148 -7.74 19.49 10.46
N GLY A 149 -6.71 19.84 9.68
CA GLY A 149 -6.41 21.19 9.28
C GLY A 149 -6.30 21.35 7.78
N LYS A 150 -5.56 22.35 7.32
CA LYS A 150 -5.42 22.67 5.91
C LYS A 150 -4.60 21.63 5.14
N THR A 151 -4.80 21.61 3.83
CA THR A 151 -3.95 20.83 2.92
C THR A 151 -2.55 21.41 2.88
N CYS A 152 -1.56 20.56 3.04
CA CYS A 152 -0.13 20.81 3.03
C CYS A 152 0.52 20.31 1.73
N ASN A 153 1.77 20.74 1.50
CA ASN A 153 2.55 20.31 0.34
C ASN A 153 4.06 20.37 0.66
N SER A 154 4.90 20.11 -0.35
CA SER A 154 6.37 20.08 -0.19
C SER A 154 7.01 21.40 0.28
N LYS A 155 6.27 22.53 0.28
CA LYS A 155 6.74 23.83 0.77
C LYS A 155 6.30 24.09 2.21
N THR A 156 5.44 23.25 2.78
CA THR A 156 4.96 23.41 4.16
C THR A 156 6.10 23.18 5.14
N PRO A 157 6.37 24.12 6.06
CA PRO A 157 7.47 23.97 7.02
C PRO A 157 7.23 22.80 7.98
N LEU A 158 8.24 21.96 8.13
CA LEU A 158 8.23 20.81 9.03
C LEU A 158 9.37 20.91 10.05
N ASN A 159 9.09 20.57 11.29
CA ASN A 159 10.11 20.34 12.30
C ASN A 159 10.51 18.86 12.27
N THR A 160 11.77 18.61 11.96
CA THR A 160 12.33 17.24 11.85
C THR A 160 13.31 16.91 12.99
N SER A 161 13.45 17.77 13.99
CA SER A 161 14.45 17.62 15.07
C SER A 161 14.26 16.37 15.93
N SER A 162 13.04 15.84 15.97
CA SER A 162 12.68 14.61 16.71
C SER A 162 12.78 13.32 15.90
N GLY A 163 13.15 13.39 14.62
CA GLY A 163 13.03 12.27 13.67
C GLY A 163 11.62 12.14 13.06
N LEU A 164 10.63 12.88 13.57
CA LEU A 164 9.28 13.00 13.00
C LEU A 164 9.18 14.24 12.11
N LYS A 165 8.33 14.18 11.10
CA LYS A 165 7.99 15.32 10.23
C LYS A 165 6.78 16.06 10.80
N ILE A 166 6.95 16.81 11.90
CA ILE A 166 5.87 17.49 12.62
C ILE A 166 5.66 18.88 12.06
N LEU A 167 4.39 19.27 11.89
CA LEU A 167 4.00 20.64 11.54
C LEU A 167 4.29 21.59 12.70
N GLY A 168 5.03 22.69 12.43
CA GLY A 168 5.30 23.72 13.44
C GLY A 168 4.06 24.52 13.81
N ASP A 169 3.25 24.85 12.81
CA ASP A 169 2.03 25.63 12.95
C ASP A 169 0.84 24.79 12.48
N PHE A 170 0.17 24.14 13.40
CA PHE A 170 -1.03 23.35 13.13
C PHE A 170 -2.25 24.04 13.76
N ILE A 171 -3.20 24.43 12.91
CA ILE A 171 -4.48 25.00 13.33
C ILE A 171 -5.58 24.07 12.82
N PRO A 172 -6.32 23.41 13.71
CA PRO A 172 -7.41 22.54 13.31
C PRO A 172 -8.61 23.31 12.78
N ASP A 173 -9.13 22.90 11.63
CA ASP A 173 -10.38 23.38 11.06
C ASP A 173 -11.58 22.52 11.49
N GLN A 174 -11.33 21.23 11.75
CA GLN A 174 -12.33 20.25 12.16
C GLN A 174 -11.79 19.37 13.28
N THR A 175 -12.67 18.90 14.15
CA THR A 175 -12.32 17.95 15.23
C THR A 175 -13.37 16.86 15.29
N PHE A 176 -12.93 15.63 15.32
CA PHE A 176 -13.76 14.43 15.42
C PHE A 176 -13.29 13.57 16.59
N GLU A 177 -14.22 12.98 17.32
CA GLU A 177 -13.94 11.93 18.30
C GLU A 177 -14.45 10.61 17.74
N LEU A 178 -13.53 9.66 17.58
CA LEU A 178 -13.81 8.32 17.08
C LEU A 178 -13.93 7.35 18.25
N GLN A 179 -14.96 6.51 18.17
CA GLN A 179 -15.20 5.37 19.03
C GLN A 179 -15.00 4.07 18.24
N THR A 180 -14.91 2.94 18.92
CA THR A 180 -14.76 1.62 18.28
C THR A 180 -15.77 1.41 17.14
N GLY A 181 -15.27 1.05 15.96
CA GLY A 181 -16.05 0.85 14.75
C GLY A 181 -16.31 2.11 13.91
N ASP A 182 -15.89 3.29 14.38
CA ASP A 182 -15.89 4.50 13.56
C ASP A 182 -14.72 4.48 12.57
N VAL A 183 -14.91 5.08 11.41
CA VAL A 183 -13.87 5.20 10.38
C VAL A 183 -13.75 6.64 9.92
N LEU A 184 -12.52 7.18 9.90
CA LEU A 184 -12.22 8.50 9.36
C LEU A 184 -11.36 8.34 8.10
N TYR A 185 -11.87 8.80 6.97
CA TYR A 185 -11.09 8.96 5.76
C TYR A 185 -10.37 10.31 5.75
N VAL A 186 -9.07 10.29 5.52
CA VAL A 186 -8.22 11.48 5.38
C VAL A 186 -7.54 11.45 4.01
N PRO A 187 -7.79 12.45 3.14
CA PRO A 187 -7.16 12.53 1.83
C PRO A 187 -5.68 12.93 1.92
N ALA A 188 -4.93 12.56 0.89
CA ALA A 188 -3.53 12.93 0.74
C ALA A 188 -3.28 14.44 0.91
N GLY A 189 -2.22 14.80 1.62
CA GLY A 189 -1.82 16.18 1.89
C GLY A 189 -2.60 16.87 3.02
N MET A 190 -3.67 16.31 3.53
CA MET A 190 -4.43 16.95 4.62
C MET A 190 -3.71 16.81 5.95
N SER A 191 -3.45 17.95 6.60
CA SER A 191 -2.83 17.96 7.92
C SER A 191 -3.78 17.40 8.98
N HIS A 192 -3.25 16.52 9.84
CA HIS A 192 -4.03 15.86 10.86
C HIS A 192 -3.22 15.58 12.13
N CYS A 193 -3.91 15.45 13.24
CA CYS A 193 -3.34 15.12 14.54
C CYS A 193 -4.30 14.24 15.32
N GLY A 194 -3.87 13.01 15.62
CA GLY A 194 -4.60 12.08 16.48
C GLY A 194 -4.07 12.10 17.89
N LYS A 195 -4.96 12.17 18.88
CA LYS A 195 -4.65 12.06 20.30
C LYS A 195 -5.59 11.09 20.99
N ALA A 196 -5.05 10.09 21.67
CA ALA A 196 -5.85 9.14 22.42
C ALA A 196 -6.58 9.84 23.60
N VAL A 197 -7.90 9.74 23.61
CA VAL A 197 -8.74 10.17 24.74
C VAL A 197 -8.74 9.08 25.79
N GLU A 198 -8.96 7.84 25.35
CA GLU A 198 -8.75 6.63 26.10
C GLU A 198 -7.68 5.79 25.42
N ALA A 199 -6.92 5.02 26.21
CA ALA A 199 -5.92 4.12 25.66
C ALA A 199 -6.57 3.15 24.67
N GLY A 200 -5.93 2.92 23.51
CA GLY A 200 -6.58 2.08 22.52
C GLY A 200 -5.85 1.89 21.21
N LEU A 201 -6.47 1.09 20.34
CA LEU A 201 -5.97 0.66 19.05
C LEU A 201 -6.59 1.44 17.89
N CYS A 202 -5.79 1.72 16.87
CA CYS A 202 -6.26 2.28 15.62
C CYS A 202 -5.54 1.60 14.45
N TYR A 203 -6.31 1.20 13.45
CA TYR A 203 -5.84 0.57 12.21
C TYR A 203 -5.84 1.61 11.09
N SER A 204 -4.70 1.85 10.50
CA SER A 204 -4.51 2.81 9.41
C SER A 204 -4.30 2.06 8.11
N ILE A 205 -5.29 2.10 7.22
CA ILE A 205 -5.21 1.49 5.89
C ILE A 205 -4.64 2.54 4.93
N GLY A 206 -3.37 2.40 4.56
CA GLY A 206 -2.66 3.31 3.67
C GLY A 206 -2.80 2.93 2.20
N PHE A 207 -2.76 3.95 1.31
CA PHE A 207 -2.87 3.73 -0.13
C PHE A 207 -1.63 4.25 -0.86
N ARG A 208 -1.03 3.42 -1.71
CA ARG A 208 0.15 3.79 -2.51
C ARG A 208 -0.11 5.00 -3.38
N ALA A 209 0.81 5.94 -3.35
CA ALA A 209 0.79 7.14 -4.19
C ALA A 209 2.22 7.46 -4.64
N PRO A 210 2.77 6.75 -5.65
CA PRO A 210 4.14 6.95 -6.09
C PRO A 210 4.33 8.38 -6.60
N ASP A 211 5.46 8.97 -6.27
CA ASP A 211 5.82 10.29 -6.79
C ASP A 211 6.43 10.19 -8.20
N VAL A 212 6.63 11.35 -8.83
CA VAL A 212 7.18 11.41 -10.21
C VAL A 212 8.61 10.85 -10.28
N ALA A 213 9.41 10.95 -9.21
CA ALA A 213 10.77 10.43 -9.21
C ALA A 213 10.77 8.90 -9.17
N GLU A 214 9.88 8.29 -8.38
CA GLU A 214 9.65 6.83 -8.33
C GLU A 214 9.16 6.31 -9.69
N LEU A 215 8.20 6.99 -10.31
CA LEU A 215 7.69 6.64 -11.65
C LEU A 215 8.80 6.71 -12.71
N LEU A 216 9.62 7.76 -12.69
CA LEU A 216 10.73 7.92 -13.63
C LEU A 216 11.85 6.88 -13.38
N ALA A 217 12.13 6.54 -12.14
CA ALA A 217 13.10 5.51 -11.79
C ALA A 217 12.66 4.13 -12.30
N ALA A 218 11.41 3.74 -12.04
CA ALA A 218 10.84 2.49 -12.51
C ALA A 218 10.83 2.42 -14.05
N TYR A 219 10.42 3.52 -14.70
CA TYR A 219 10.46 3.63 -16.16
C TYR A 219 11.88 3.50 -16.69
N SER A 220 12.85 4.22 -16.13
CA SER A 220 14.25 4.21 -16.56
C SER A 220 14.88 2.82 -16.41
N HIS A 221 14.55 2.10 -15.33
CA HIS A 221 15.05 0.74 -15.10
C HIS A 221 14.65 -0.19 -16.27
N LEU A 222 13.38 -0.21 -16.62
CA LEU A 222 12.88 -1.06 -17.71
C LEU A 222 13.30 -0.55 -19.10
N ALA A 223 13.39 0.78 -19.27
CA ALA A 223 13.79 1.43 -20.51
C ALA A 223 15.20 1.05 -20.97
N ASN A 224 16.14 0.84 -20.03
CA ASN A 224 17.51 0.46 -20.34
C ASN A 224 17.60 -0.83 -21.16
N ASP A 225 16.72 -1.78 -20.93
CA ASP A 225 16.70 -3.08 -21.60
C ASP A 225 15.77 -3.14 -22.82
N THR A 226 14.85 -2.16 -22.93
CA THR A 226 13.74 -2.22 -23.90
C THR A 226 13.89 -1.21 -25.03
N LEU A 227 14.39 0.00 -24.76
CA LEU A 227 14.48 1.05 -25.77
C LEU A 227 15.56 0.74 -26.81
N PRO A 228 15.30 1.06 -28.11
CA PRO A 228 16.26 0.84 -29.17
C PRO A 228 17.58 1.61 -28.94
N ALA A 229 18.71 0.95 -29.17
CA ALA A 229 20.04 1.56 -28.99
C ALA A 229 20.33 2.74 -29.95
N ASP A 230 19.58 2.87 -31.02
CA ASP A 230 19.65 3.98 -32.00
C ASP A 230 18.76 5.17 -31.66
N LEU A 231 17.95 5.08 -30.63
CA LEU A 231 17.19 6.20 -30.07
C LEU A 231 18.15 7.11 -29.28
N ARG A 232 18.86 7.98 -30.03
CA ARG A 232 19.93 8.83 -29.51
C ARG A 232 19.70 10.29 -29.80
N TYR A 233 20.25 11.12 -28.95
CA TYR A 233 20.30 12.56 -29.17
C TYR A 233 20.98 12.86 -30.55
N ARG A 234 20.43 13.82 -31.26
CA ARG A 234 21.00 14.40 -32.48
C ARG A 234 20.98 15.91 -32.35
N ASP A 235 22.03 16.55 -32.82
CA ASP A 235 22.12 18.01 -32.76
C ASP A 235 20.98 18.67 -33.58
N PRO A 236 20.41 19.74 -33.05
CA PRO A 236 19.62 20.67 -33.88
C PRO A 236 20.55 21.38 -34.87
N VAL A 237 20.01 22.27 -35.72
CA VAL A 237 20.83 23.11 -36.56
C VAL A 237 21.76 23.96 -35.68
N VAL A 238 23.08 23.72 -35.79
CA VAL A 238 24.08 24.47 -35.05
C VAL A 238 24.37 25.79 -35.79
N GLU A 239 24.21 26.90 -35.09
CA GLU A 239 24.50 28.23 -35.66
C GLU A 239 26.02 28.49 -35.67
N ALA A 240 26.50 29.22 -36.65
CA ALA A 240 27.94 29.45 -36.86
C ALA A 240 28.61 30.26 -35.72
N ASP A 241 27.82 30.98 -34.92
CA ASP A 241 28.27 31.78 -33.79
C ASP A 241 28.06 31.09 -32.41
N ALA A 242 27.76 29.78 -32.43
CA ALA A 242 27.60 29.00 -31.22
C ALA A 242 28.86 29.06 -30.32
N LYS A 243 28.68 29.39 -29.06
CA LYS A 243 29.78 29.49 -28.09
C LYS A 243 30.23 28.11 -27.63
N PRO A 244 31.52 27.83 -27.61
CA PRO A 244 32.03 26.58 -27.06
C PRO A 244 31.62 26.39 -25.60
N GLY A 245 31.03 25.23 -25.29
CA GLY A 245 30.59 24.91 -23.95
C GLY A 245 29.20 25.43 -23.56
N GLU A 246 28.52 26.15 -24.41
CA GLU A 246 27.13 26.57 -24.19
C GLU A 246 26.12 25.49 -24.65
N ILE A 247 25.22 25.05 -23.75
CA ILE A 247 24.07 24.23 -24.11
C ILE A 247 22.93 25.17 -24.51
N SER A 248 22.61 25.22 -25.81
CA SER A 248 21.61 26.12 -26.32
C SER A 248 20.17 25.73 -25.95
N SER A 249 19.24 26.68 -26.02
CA SER A 249 17.82 26.40 -25.81
C SER A 249 17.26 25.41 -26.83
N SER A 250 17.76 25.42 -28.08
CA SER A 250 17.39 24.45 -29.12
C SER A 250 17.85 23.02 -28.76
N THR A 251 19.05 22.88 -28.17
CA THR A 251 19.56 21.62 -27.63
C THR A 251 18.61 21.07 -26.54
N LEU A 252 18.24 21.91 -25.55
CA LEU A 252 17.31 21.50 -24.48
C LEU A 252 15.94 21.09 -25.04
N GLN A 253 15.44 21.81 -26.04
CA GLN A 253 14.19 21.45 -26.70
C GLN A 253 14.28 20.09 -27.41
N GLN A 254 15.39 19.80 -28.06
CA GLN A 254 15.63 18.49 -28.69
C GLN A 254 15.70 17.36 -27.69
N VAL A 255 16.38 17.56 -26.55
CA VAL A 255 16.42 16.59 -25.45
C VAL A 255 15.02 16.34 -24.92
N LYS A 256 14.21 17.41 -24.70
CA LYS A 256 12.82 17.29 -24.25
C LYS A 256 11.97 16.46 -25.20
N VAL A 257 12.07 16.69 -26.50
CA VAL A 257 11.35 15.93 -27.54
C VAL A 257 11.75 14.46 -27.50
N LEU A 258 13.06 14.17 -27.37
CA LEU A 258 13.55 12.80 -27.30
C LEU A 258 13.02 12.07 -26.06
N MET A 259 13.01 12.72 -24.90
CA MET A 259 12.46 12.15 -23.67
C MET A 259 10.95 11.95 -23.76
N GLN A 260 10.22 12.92 -24.34
CA GLN A 260 8.78 12.77 -24.57
C GLN A 260 8.47 11.58 -25.48
N HIS A 261 9.23 11.41 -26.57
CA HIS A 261 9.07 10.27 -27.47
C HIS A 261 9.31 8.92 -26.76
N ALA A 262 10.27 8.86 -25.83
CA ALA A 262 10.47 7.68 -25.02
C ALA A 262 9.25 7.40 -24.12
N LEU A 263 8.69 8.42 -23.47
CA LEU A 263 7.51 8.30 -22.59
C LEU A 263 6.20 8.01 -23.35
N ASP A 264 6.14 8.28 -24.66
CA ASP A 264 5.00 7.93 -25.52
C ASP A 264 4.88 6.42 -25.78
N ASN A 265 5.86 5.62 -25.35
CA ASN A 265 5.76 4.16 -25.37
C ASN A 265 4.81 3.68 -24.25
N GLU A 266 3.51 3.60 -24.60
CA GLU A 266 2.46 3.20 -23.64
C GLU A 266 2.67 1.81 -23.05
N GLU A 267 3.25 0.88 -23.81
CA GLU A 267 3.51 -0.48 -23.32
C GLU A 267 4.58 -0.48 -22.25
N LEU A 268 5.68 0.22 -22.48
CA LEU A 268 6.76 0.36 -21.50
C LEU A 268 6.28 1.13 -20.26
N LEU A 269 5.46 2.17 -20.44
CA LEU A 269 4.85 2.92 -19.36
C LEU A 269 3.91 2.03 -18.52
N LEU A 270 3.07 1.22 -19.17
CA LEU A 270 2.19 0.26 -18.50
C LEU A 270 2.98 -0.77 -17.70
N GLN A 271 4.01 -1.36 -18.32
CA GLN A 271 4.82 -2.38 -17.66
C GLN A 271 5.57 -1.80 -16.46
N SER A 272 6.22 -0.65 -16.61
CA SER A 272 6.94 0.00 -15.50
C SER A 272 6.02 0.39 -14.35
N PHE A 273 4.84 0.93 -14.65
CA PHE A 273 3.86 1.29 -13.63
C PHE A 273 3.28 0.06 -12.93
N GLY A 274 2.90 -0.97 -13.68
CA GLY A 274 2.34 -2.20 -13.12
C GLY A 274 3.33 -2.96 -12.24
N CYS A 275 4.59 -3.04 -12.65
CA CYS A 275 5.67 -3.60 -11.83
C CYS A 275 5.86 -2.78 -10.54
N LEU A 276 6.02 -1.45 -10.64
CA LEU A 276 6.17 -0.57 -9.48
C LEU A 276 5.03 -0.73 -8.47
N MET A 277 3.78 -0.74 -8.96
CA MET A 277 2.59 -0.83 -8.08
C MET A 277 2.42 -2.20 -7.43
N THR A 278 3.06 -3.23 -7.97
CA THR A 278 3.03 -4.59 -7.40
C THR A 278 4.30 -4.99 -6.66
N GLU A 279 5.32 -4.14 -6.59
CA GLU A 279 6.50 -4.42 -5.75
C GLU A 279 6.10 -4.77 -4.32
N PRO A 280 6.56 -5.92 -3.79
CA PRO A 280 6.25 -6.34 -2.42
C PRO A 280 6.96 -5.43 -1.42
N ARG A 281 6.28 -5.10 -0.31
CA ARG A 281 6.89 -4.32 0.78
C ARG A 281 7.89 -5.14 1.58
N LEU A 282 7.59 -6.42 1.79
CA LEU A 282 8.39 -7.39 2.54
C LEU A 282 8.76 -8.57 1.62
N PRO A 283 9.72 -8.38 0.69
CA PRO A 283 10.09 -9.43 -0.26
C PRO A 283 10.67 -10.68 0.41
N GLU A 284 11.21 -10.54 1.62
CA GLU A 284 11.73 -11.66 2.43
C GLU A 284 10.65 -12.67 2.85
N LEU A 285 9.37 -12.30 2.82
CA LEU A 285 8.25 -13.22 3.08
C LEU A 285 7.88 -14.06 1.84
N LEU A 286 8.43 -13.75 0.69
CA LEU A 286 8.21 -14.48 -0.56
C LEU A 286 9.27 -15.59 -0.68
N VAL A 287 8.99 -16.72 -0.06
CA VAL A 287 9.89 -17.88 -0.09
C VAL A 287 9.43 -18.83 -1.17
N THR A 288 10.30 -19.12 -2.14
CA THR A 288 10.04 -20.12 -3.20
C THR A 288 9.71 -21.49 -2.60
N ALA A 289 8.85 -22.24 -3.29
CA ALA A 289 8.48 -23.58 -2.83
C ALA A 289 9.73 -24.48 -2.69
N GLU A 290 9.84 -25.21 -1.58
CA GLU A 290 10.95 -26.16 -1.36
C GLU A 290 10.98 -27.26 -2.43
N VAL A 291 9.80 -27.64 -2.93
CA VAL A 291 9.64 -28.62 -4.01
C VAL A 291 8.76 -28.00 -5.07
N GLU A 292 9.35 -27.78 -6.26
CA GLU A 292 8.58 -27.31 -7.41
C GLU A 292 7.58 -28.36 -7.87
N LEU A 293 6.35 -27.92 -8.12
CA LEU A 293 5.30 -28.77 -8.69
C LEU A 293 5.24 -28.62 -10.21
N SER A 294 4.97 -29.74 -10.90
CA SER A 294 4.52 -29.70 -12.29
C SER A 294 3.02 -29.40 -12.37
N PRO A 295 2.50 -29.00 -13.55
CA PRO A 295 1.07 -28.82 -13.77
C PRO A 295 0.23 -30.03 -13.37
N GLU A 296 0.71 -31.23 -13.69
CA GLU A 296 0.04 -32.50 -13.40
C GLU A 296 0.01 -32.80 -11.91
N GLN A 297 1.13 -32.52 -11.22
CA GLN A 297 1.24 -32.68 -9.77
C GLN A 297 0.31 -31.71 -9.03
N LEU A 298 0.28 -30.43 -9.40
CA LEU A 298 -0.63 -29.47 -8.80
C LEU A 298 -2.09 -29.91 -8.93
N ILE A 299 -2.51 -30.38 -10.12
CA ILE A 299 -3.88 -30.89 -10.33
C ILE A 299 -4.17 -32.04 -9.36
N VAL A 300 -3.25 -33.01 -9.22
CA VAL A 300 -3.41 -34.14 -8.30
C VAL A 300 -3.52 -33.67 -6.84
N HIS A 301 -2.70 -32.70 -6.44
CA HIS A 301 -2.74 -32.16 -5.06
C HIS A 301 -4.06 -31.43 -4.80
N LEU A 302 -4.52 -30.57 -5.71
CA LEU A 302 -5.82 -29.89 -5.59
C LEU A 302 -7.00 -30.89 -5.51
N GLN A 303 -6.95 -31.98 -6.30
CA GLN A 303 -7.97 -33.05 -6.24
C GLN A 303 -7.94 -33.82 -4.93
N LYS A 304 -6.80 -33.89 -4.25
CA LYS A 304 -6.65 -34.51 -2.92
C LYS A 304 -7.01 -33.58 -1.76
N GLY A 305 -7.44 -32.34 -2.07
CA GLY A 305 -7.89 -31.38 -1.05
C GLY A 305 -6.88 -30.31 -0.69
N MET A 306 -5.73 -30.20 -1.41
CA MET A 306 -4.82 -29.08 -1.23
C MET A 306 -5.56 -27.77 -1.42
N GLN A 307 -5.42 -26.87 -0.48
CA GLN A 307 -6.00 -25.53 -0.53
C GLN A 307 -4.88 -24.50 -0.64
N LEU A 308 -5.06 -23.50 -1.48
CA LEU A 308 -4.10 -22.41 -1.66
C LEU A 308 -4.71 -21.07 -1.29
N SER A 309 -3.88 -20.20 -0.74
CA SER A 309 -4.14 -18.78 -0.54
C SER A 309 -3.04 -17.93 -1.17
N CYS A 310 -3.32 -16.65 -1.42
CA CYS A 310 -2.27 -15.70 -1.78
C CYS A 310 -1.31 -15.53 -0.59
N ASN A 311 0.01 -15.54 -0.87
CA ASN A 311 1.00 -15.15 0.13
C ASN A 311 0.68 -13.74 0.64
N SER A 312 0.86 -13.49 1.93
CA SER A 312 0.51 -12.22 2.55
C SER A 312 1.27 -11.03 1.98
N ALA A 313 2.47 -11.24 1.49
CA ALA A 313 3.28 -10.20 0.86
C ALA A 313 3.00 -10.03 -0.63
N SER A 314 2.25 -10.95 -1.26
CA SER A 314 2.00 -10.90 -2.71
C SER A 314 1.01 -9.81 -3.09
N ARG A 315 1.36 -9.08 -4.16
CA ARG A 315 0.55 -8.01 -4.75
C ARG A 315 0.27 -8.32 -6.20
N PHE A 316 -0.97 -8.14 -6.62
CA PHE A 316 -1.45 -8.46 -7.96
C PHE A 316 -2.09 -7.24 -8.60
N ALA A 317 -1.86 -7.07 -9.91
CA ALA A 317 -2.57 -6.13 -10.75
C ALA A 317 -2.74 -6.70 -12.16
N CYS A 318 -3.60 -6.11 -12.96
CA CYS A 318 -3.71 -6.48 -14.37
C CYS A 318 -4.15 -5.31 -15.24
N HIS A 319 -3.86 -5.45 -16.54
CA HIS A 319 -4.37 -4.55 -17.57
C HIS A 319 -4.77 -5.35 -18.80
N HIS A 320 -6.01 -5.15 -19.26
CA HIS A 320 -6.50 -5.76 -20.50
C HIS A 320 -6.16 -4.84 -21.69
N ARG A 321 -5.40 -5.37 -22.64
CA ARG A 321 -5.09 -4.66 -23.88
C ARG A 321 -5.36 -5.59 -25.06
N GLY A 322 -6.21 -5.18 -25.98
CA GLY A 322 -6.59 -5.81 -27.26
C GLY A 322 -6.39 -7.32 -27.39
N ASP A 323 -5.19 -7.77 -27.43
CA ASP A 323 -4.73 -9.15 -27.72
C ASP A 323 -4.10 -9.88 -26.54
N GLY A 324 -4.02 -9.26 -25.33
CA GLY A 324 -3.40 -9.87 -24.16
C GLY A 324 -3.87 -9.33 -22.82
N LEU A 325 -3.60 -10.12 -21.79
CA LEU A 325 -3.70 -9.72 -20.39
C LEU A 325 -2.27 -9.49 -19.87
N TYR A 326 -1.95 -8.24 -19.55
CA TYR A 326 -0.78 -7.91 -18.76
C TYR A 326 -1.10 -8.22 -17.31
N PHE A 327 -0.43 -9.21 -16.77
CA PHE A 327 -0.59 -9.68 -15.40
C PHE A 327 0.67 -9.28 -14.63
N PHE A 328 0.49 -8.49 -13.58
CA PHE A 328 1.56 -8.01 -12.72
C PHE A 328 1.48 -8.70 -11.37
N VAL A 329 2.61 -9.17 -10.90
CA VAL A 329 2.74 -9.76 -9.56
C VAL A 329 4.14 -9.50 -9.02
N ASN A 330 4.23 -8.96 -7.83
CA ASN A 330 5.48 -8.77 -7.07
C ASN A 330 6.61 -8.10 -7.88
N GLY A 331 6.28 -7.10 -8.68
CA GLY A 331 7.25 -6.38 -9.51
C GLY A 331 7.53 -7.04 -10.87
N GLU A 332 6.93 -8.18 -11.16
CA GLU A 332 7.08 -8.88 -12.44
C GLU A 332 5.87 -8.65 -13.36
N CYS A 333 6.11 -8.67 -14.67
CA CYS A 333 5.08 -8.57 -15.69
C CYS A 333 5.04 -9.83 -16.57
N LEU A 334 3.89 -10.48 -16.62
CA LEU A 334 3.62 -11.57 -17.54
C LEU A 334 2.60 -11.14 -18.59
N VAL A 335 2.91 -11.34 -19.86
CA VAL A 335 1.94 -11.16 -20.95
C VAL A 335 1.30 -12.50 -21.23
N LEU A 336 0.04 -12.64 -20.82
CA LEU A 336 -0.72 -13.86 -20.97
C LEU A 336 -1.57 -13.78 -22.25
N PRO A 337 -1.66 -14.89 -23.02
CA PRO A 337 -2.47 -14.91 -24.22
C PRO A 337 -3.94 -14.71 -23.88
N ASN A 338 -4.66 -14.13 -24.83
CA ASN A 338 -6.07 -13.78 -24.69
C ASN A 338 -7.02 -15.01 -24.70
N ASP A 339 -6.69 -16.07 -24.00
CA ASP A 339 -7.57 -17.21 -23.68
C ASP A 339 -8.52 -16.87 -22.50
N HIS A 340 -9.25 -15.89 -22.69
CA HIS A 340 -9.74 -14.71 -22.06
C HIS A 340 -10.56 -14.87 -20.79
N GLU A 341 -11.67 -15.59 -20.81
CA GLU A 341 -12.62 -15.58 -19.69
C GLU A 341 -12.05 -16.26 -18.45
N LYS A 342 -11.33 -17.35 -18.63
CA LYS A 342 -10.83 -18.13 -17.48
C LYS A 342 -9.63 -17.49 -16.82
N LEU A 343 -8.68 -16.92 -17.57
CA LEU A 343 -7.54 -16.19 -16.98
C LEU A 343 -7.99 -14.88 -16.32
N ALA A 344 -8.93 -14.16 -16.94
CA ALA A 344 -9.51 -12.97 -16.34
C ALA A 344 -10.28 -13.30 -15.04
N ALA A 345 -11.06 -14.40 -15.05
CA ALA A 345 -11.75 -14.85 -13.85
C ALA A 345 -10.78 -15.35 -12.76
N LEU A 346 -9.68 -16.03 -13.12
CA LEU A 346 -8.64 -16.40 -12.16
C LEU A 346 -7.97 -15.17 -11.56
N ASN A 347 -7.64 -14.16 -12.37
CA ASN A 347 -7.10 -12.91 -11.89
C ASN A 347 -8.06 -12.21 -10.91
N THR A 348 -9.36 -12.19 -11.22
CA THR A 348 -10.37 -11.66 -10.29
C THR A 348 -10.40 -12.44 -8.98
N GLU A 349 -10.30 -13.77 -9.03
CA GLU A 349 -10.21 -14.61 -7.83
C GLU A 349 -8.96 -14.29 -7.01
N LEU A 350 -7.78 -14.18 -7.64
CA LEU A 350 -6.52 -13.82 -6.97
C LEU A 350 -6.61 -12.45 -6.27
N GLN A 351 -7.20 -11.46 -6.92
CA GLN A 351 -7.33 -10.11 -6.35
C GLN A 351 -8.41 -10.00 -5.26
N SER A 352 -9.48 -10.79 -5.36
CA SER A 352 -10.58 -10.77 -4.38
C SER A 352 -10.34 -11.69 -3.18
N ALA A 353 -9.37 -12.59 -3.26
CA ALA A 353 -9.09 -13.59 -2.23
C ALA A 353 -8.14 -13.07 -1.12
N VAL A 354 -8.22 -11.79 -0.82
CA VAL A 354 -7.42 -11.20 0.26
C VAL A 354 -7.77 -11.86 1.59
N GLY A 355 -6.80 -12.55 2.21
CA GLY A 355 -6.98 -13.21 3.51
C GLY A 355 -7.86 -14.46 3.52
N ARG A 356 -8.20 -15.04 2.35
CA ARG A 356 -9.00 -16.26 2.26
C ARG A 356 -8.42 -17.29 1.29
N THR A 357 -8.90 -18.51 1.43
CA THR A 357 -8.59 -19.61 0.50
C THR A 357 -9.17 -19.33 -0.90
N LEU A 358 -8.39 -19.65 -1.94
CA LEU A 358 -8.77 -19.50 -3.34
C LEU A 358 -9.79 -20.58 -3.77
N ASN A 359 -10.83 -20.18 -4.47
CA ASN A 359 -11.71 -21.14 -5.14
C ASN A 359 -11.13 -21.52 -6.51
N LEU A 360 -10.29 -22.53 -6.54
CA LEU A 360 -9.59 -22.97 -7.75
C LEU A 360 -10.35 -24.00 -8.59
N THR A 361 -11.50 -24.51 -8.12
CA THR A 361 -12.32 -25.51 -8.81
C THR A 361 -12.65 -25.16 -10.28
N PRO A 362 -13.03 -23.89 -10.61
CA PRO A 362 -13.36 -23.52 -11.99
C PRO A 362 -12.17 -23.53 -12.96
N PHE A 363 -10.92 -23.53 -12.44
CA PHE A 363 -9.69 -23.32 -13.21
C PHE A 363 -8.88 -24.59 -13.45
N GLN A 364 -9.16 -25.68 -12.72
CA GLN A 364 -8.38 -26.93 -12.74
C GLN A 364 -8.31 -27.61 -14.11
N ARG A 365 -9.26 -27.36 -15.00
CA ARG A 365 -9.32 -27.93 -16.35
C ARG A 365 -8.73 -27.03 -17.44
N ASN A 366 -8.39 -25.79 -17.11
CA ASN A 366 -7.81 -24.85 -18.07
C ASN A 366 -6.28 -24.87 -17.98
N LYS A 367 -5.61 -25.25 -19.09
CA LYS A 367 -4.16 -25.41 -19.14
C LYS A 367 -3.40 -24.10 -18.83
N SER A 368 -3.90 -22.96 -19.30
CA SER A 368 -3.26 -21.66 -19.09
C SER A 368 -3.38 -21.23 -17.62
N CYS A 369 -4.55 -21.44 -17.01
CA CYS A 369 -4.74 -21.18 -15.57
C CYS A 369 -3.84 -22.07 -14.71
N ILE A 370 -3.75 -23.37 -15.02
CA ILE A 370 -2.89 -24.29 -14.27
C ILE A 370 -1.40 -23.92 -14.41
N LYS A 371 -0.94 -23.54 -15.60
CA LYS A 371 0.44 -23.05 -15.77
C LYS A 371 0.73 -21.81 -14.92
N LEU A 372 -0.19 -20.85 -14.91
CA LEU A 372 -0.05 -19.67 -14.08
C LEU A 372 -0.05 -20.01 -12.58
N LEU A 373 -0.96 -20.86 -12.13
CA LEU A 373 -1.05 -21.29 -10.74
C LEU A 373 0.21 -22.04 -10.28
N VAL A 374 0.76 -22.93 -11.12
CA VAL A 374 2.02 -23.65 -10.83
C VAL A 374 3.17 -22.66 -10.70
N TRP A 375 3.27 -21.71 -11.63
CA TRP A 375 4.31 -20.70 -11.57
C TRP A 375 4.18 -19.85 -10.30
N LEU A 376 2.98 -19.35 -9.99
CA LEU A 376 2.73 -18.57 -8.78
C LEU A 376 3.07 -19.36 -7.50
N TYR A 377 2.73 -20.65 -7.45
CA TYR A 377 3.05 -21.51 -6.30
C TYR A 377 4.56 -21.74 -6.18
N ASN A 378 5.23 -22.10 -7.26
CA ASN A 378 6.67 -22.36 -7.24
C ASN A 378 7.50 -21.12 -6.87
N GLN A 379 7.01 -19.92 -7.23
CA GLN A 379 7.62 -18.64 -6.81
C GLN A 379 7.27 -18.24 -5.36
N GLY A 380 6.43 -18.99 -4.65
CA GLY A 380 6.00 -18.67 -3.30
C GLY A 380 4.96 -17.54 -3.22
N TYR A 381 4.33 -17.18 -4.35
CA TYR A 381 3.28 -16.16 -4.42
C TYR A 381 1.91 -16.71 -4.02
N LEU A 382 1.77 -18.01 -4.07
CA LEU A 382 0.69 -18.77 -3.44
C LEU A 382 1.28 -19.74 -2.42
N VAL A 383 0.57 -19.93 -1.33
CA VAL A 383 0.97 -20.81 -0.22
C VAL A 383 -0.14 -21.79 0.11
N GLU A 384 0.24 -22.97 0.64
CA GLU A 384 -0.74 -23.89 1.22
C GLU A 384 -1.40 -23.26 2.45
N THR A 385 -2.73 -23.35 2.50
CA THR A 385 -3.47 -22.98 3.69
C THR A 385 -3.34 -24.14 4.70
N THR A 386 -2.63 -23.92 5.80
CA THR A 386 -2.68 -24.84 6.96
C THR A 386 -4.00 -24.62 7.67
N GLU A 387 -4.79 -25.70 7.88
CA GLU A 387 -6.00 -25.66 8.73
C GLU A 387 -5.71 -25.24 10.17
#